data_be6cc3ca714868354f478526a711dbdd
#
_entry.id   be6cc3ca714868354f478526a711dbdd
#
_cell.length_a   1.000
_cell.length_b   1.000
_cell.length_c   1.000
_cell.angle_alpha   90.00
_cell.angle_beta   90.00
_cell.angle_gamma   90.00
#
_symmetry.space_group_name_H-M   'P 1'
#
loop_
_entity.id
_entity.type
_entity.pdbx_description
1 polymer ?
#
loop_
_entity_poly.entity_id
_entity_poly.type
_entity_poly.pdbx_seq_one_letter_code
_entity_poly.pdbx_strand_id
1 'polypeptide(L)'
;MNEKLDLLVFGDTAIDHFYEVDSIPKINNAAEILRSQSFYGGMGANTAVVATNLGLKVGLFSVIGTDAEDYVNYMRNLGVKLFFKGVFGDTTRSLFFKANGKSISFFYRGVTSCLNDLEVDEELIENSKCIYMARTYLKLQKKVSKFCRNKLLVYNPGYGVFKFDKIPDDFYTILKRVDILIMNKHELDHLEKLGFKLNSNLGPEVFIITIGSKGCDVYSKQTQIRIPAYQTKVVDTSGAGDAFNAGFITAYLKGFELYEAVKIGNVTASFIVEKWGCQTNLPTWDAIIERYKRM
;
A
#
# COMPACT_ATOMS: atom_id res chain seq x y z
N MET A 1 -7.08 -15.57 24.65
CA MET A 1 -6.78 -16.09 23.28
C MET A 1 -6.85 -14.91 22.33
N ASN A 2 -5.74 -14.54 21.71
CA ASN A 2 -5.73 -13.47 20.72
C ASN A 2 -6.55 -13.95 19.49
N GLU A 3 -7.48 -13.12 19.04
CA GLU A 3 -8.30 -13.42 17.86
C GLU A 3 -7.41 -13.52 16.61
N LYS A 4 -7.57 -14.63 15.84
CA LYS A 4 -6.81 -14.85 14.62
C LYS A 4 -7.13 -13.77 13.58
N LEU A 5 -6.10 -13.17 13.00
CA LEU A 5 -6.22 -12.21 11.90
C LEU A 5 -6.15 -12.94 10.55
N ASP A 6 -6.90 -12.44 9.57
CA ASP A 6 -6.72 -12.85 8.18
C ASP A 6 -5.52 -12.14 7.57
N LEU A 7 -5.34 -10.85 7.90
CA LEU A 7 -4.25 -10.02 7.38
C LEU A 7 -3.67 -9.17 8.51
N LEU A 8 -2.34 -9.18 8.64
CA LEU A 8 -1.60 -8.22 9.46
C LEU A 8 -0.77 -7.32 8.55
N VAL A 9 -1.03 -6.03 8.62
CA VAL A 9 -0.35 -5.00 7.82
C VAL A 9 0.71 -4.30 8.65
N PHE A 10 1.94 -4.24 8.16
CA PHE A 10 3.03 -3.42 8.67
C PHE A 10 3.23 -2.23 7.74
N GLY A 11 2.96 -1.04 8.18
CA GLY A 11 3.09 0.16 7.34
C GLY A 11 2.71 1.45 8.04
N ASP A 12 2.72 2.52 7.27
CA ASP A 12 2.49 3.87 7.75
C ASP A 12 1.02 4.27 7.79
N THR A 13 0.75 5.29 8.61
CA THR A 13 -0.43 6.14 8.57
C THR A 13 -0.03 7.54 8.12
N ALA A 14 -0.91 8.25 7.43
CA ALA A 14 -0.67 9.63 7.01
C ALA A 14 -1.97 10.42 6.95
N ILE A 15 -1.85 11.75 6.99
CA ILE A 15 -2.90 12.68 6.57
C ILE A 15 -2.47 13.24 5.21
N ASP A 16 -3.32 13.03 4.20
CA ASP A 16 -3.07 13.49 2.85
C ASP A 16 -3.80 14.82 2.60
N HIS A 17 -3.06 15.87 2.30
CA HIS A 17 -3.57 17.20 2.00
C HIS A 17 -3.53 17.43 0.48
N PHE A 18 -4.69 17.65 -0.11
CA PHE A 18 -4.83 17.94 -1.53
C PHE A 18 -5.13 19.43 -1.72
N TYR A 19 -4.34 20.06 -2.58
CA TYR A 19 -4.47 21.45 -2.96
C TYR A 19 -4.66 21.55 -4.48
N GLU A 20 -5.78 22.12 -4.91
CA GLU A 20 -5.95 22.57 -6.27
C GLU A 20 -5.36 23.99 -6.34
N VAL A 21 -4.41 24.19 -7.24
CA VAL A 21 -3.73 25.47 -7.42
C VAL A 21 -3.94 25.98 -8.84
N ASP A 22 -3.87 27.29 -9.05
CA ASP A 22 -4.00 27.92 -10.35
C ASP A 22 -2.90 27.46 -11.32
N SER A 23 -1.68 27.26 -10.79
CA SER A 23 -0.52 26.81 -11.54
C SER A 23 0.50 26.09 -10.64
N ILE A 24 1.38 25.28 -11.24
CA ILE A 24 2.57 24.80 -10.55
C ILE A 24 3.66 25.88 -10.71
N PRO A 25 4.05 26.59 -9.62
CA PRO A 25 4.95 27.72 -9.72
C PRO A 25 6.37 27.29 -10.05
N LYS A 26 7.10 28.14 -10.76
CA LYS A 26 8.55 28.02 -10.92
C LYS A 26 9.25 28.39 -9.60
N ILE A 27 10.55 28.04 -9.49
CA ILE A 27 11.39 28.47 -8.36
C ILE A 27 11.30 30.00 -8.21
N ASN A 28 11.16 30.46 -6.96
CA ASN A 28 11.00 31.86 -6.56
C ASN A 28 9.67 32.53 -6.96
N ASN A 29 8.68 31.74 -7.46
CA ASN A 29 7.34 32.22 -7.71
C ASN A 29 6.35 31.62 -6.69
N ALA A 30 5.15 32.19 -6.63
CA ALA A 30 4.02 31.70 -5.83
C ALA A 30 2.87 31.27 -6.75
N ALA A 31 1.96 30.47 -6.21
CA ALA A 31 0.70 30.08 -6.82
C ALA A 31 -0.44 30.26 -5.80
N GLU A 32 -1.64 30.49 -6.28
CA GLU A 32 -2.82 30.60 -5.44
C GLU A 32 -3.46 29.22 -5.22
N ILE A 33 -3.82 28.91 -3.95
CA ILE A 33 -4.58 27.72 -3.62
C ILE A 33 -6.07 28.04 -3.82
N LEU A 34 -6.67 27.40 -4.83
CA LEU A 34 -8.08 27.57 -5.20
C LEU A 34 -9.01 26.71 -4.31
N ARG A 35 -8.51 25.52 -3.91
CA ARG A 35 -9.25 24.57 -3.08
C ARG A 35 -8.28 23.73 -2.26
N SER A 36 -8.67 23.42 -1.03
CA SER A 36 -7.94 22.45 -0.20
C SER A 36 -8.89 21.42 0.41
N GLN A 37 -8.40 20.20 0.58
CA GLN A 37 -9.13 19.12 1.24
C GLN A 37 -8.14 18.14 1.87
N SER A 38 -8.47 17.64 3.06
CA SER A 38 -7.63 16.65 3.75
C SER A 38 -8.35 15.33 3.85
N PHE A 39 -7.58 14.24 3.74
CA PHE A 39 -8.08 12.87 3.79
C PHE A 39 -7.16 12.00 4.63
N TYR A 40 -7.68 10.90 5.13
CA TYR A 40 -6.89 9.85 5.75
C TYR A 40 -6.13 9.07 4.68
N GLY A 41 -4.87 8.71 4.98
CA GLY A 41 -3.95 8.08 4.06
C GLY A 41 -2.87 7.26 4.75
N GLY A 42 -1.79 6.99 4.00
CA GLY A 42 -0.70 6.10 4.38
C GLY A 42 -0.87 4.72 3.75
N MET A 43 0.18 4.21 3.11
CA MET A 43 0.12 2.95 2.34
C MET A 43 -0.37 1.77 3.18
N GLY A 44 0.13 1.66 4.43
CA GLY A 44 -0.30 0.61 5.36
C GLY A 44 -1.76 0.76 5.75
N ALA A 45 -2.16 1.96 6.17
CA ALA A 45 -3.51 2.23 6.62
C ALA A 45 -4.53 2.12 5.48
N ASN A 46 -4.21 2.60 4.27
CA ASN A 46 -5.07 2.45 3.09
C ASN A 46 -5.36 0.98 2.80
N THR A 47 -4.32 0.14 2.75
CA THR A 47 -4.47 -1.30 2.52
C THR A 47 -5.29 -1.96 3.64
N ALA A 48 -5.04 -1.61 4.91
CA ALA A 48 -5.77 -2.17 6.04
C ALA A 48 -7.25 -1.79 6.02
N VAL A 49 -7.57 -0.53 5.78
CA VAL A 49 -8.95 -0.01 5.70
C VAL A 49 -9.73 -0.66 4.55
N VAL A 50 -9.14 -0.70 3.35
CA VAL A 50 -9.79 -1.32 2.20
C VAL A 50 -10.03 -2.82 2.45
N ALA A 51 -9.02 -3.57 2.92
CA ALA A 51 -9.15 -5.00 3.20
C ALA A 51 -10.18 -5.31 4.29
N THR A 52 -10.27 -4.45 5.33
CA THR A 52 -11.30 -4.57 6.37
C THR A 52 -12.69 -4.36 5.76
N ASN A 53 -12.86 -3.33 4.92
CA ASN A 53 -14.14 -3.06 4.26
C ASN A 53 -14.56 -4.17 3.29
N LEU A 54 -13.59 -4.98 2.79
CA LEU A 54 -13.83 -6.18 1.98
C LEU A 54 -14.11 -7.43 2.83
N GLY A 55 -14.19 -7.29 4.15
CA GLY A 55 -14.62 -8.33 5.09
C GLY A 55 -13.51 -9.20 5.65
N LEU A 56 -12.24 -8.81 5.57
CA LEU A 56 -11.16 -9.49 6.29
C LEU A 56 -11.07 -9.00 7.75
N LYS A 57 -10.60 -9.87 8.64
CA LYS A 57 -10.13 -9.49 9.98
C LYS A 57 -8.71 -8.95 9.88
N VAL A 58 -8.57 -7.62 9.93
CA VAL A 58 -7.29 -6.95 9.66
C VAL A 58 -6.70 -6.33 10.91
N GLY A 59 -5.40 -6.55 11.11
CA GLY A 59 -4.56 -5.82 12.05
C GLY A 59 -3.66 -4.82 11.32
N LEU A 60 -3.47 -3.64 11.89
CA LEU A 60 -2.50 -2.65 11.41
C LEU A 60 -1.47 -2.38 12.49
N PHE A 61 -0.22 -2.75 12.23
CA PHE A 61 0.95 -2.39 13.03
C PHE A 61 1.58 -1.13 12.46
N SER A 62 1.50 -0.04 13.23
CA SER A 62 1.91 1.28 12.76
C SER A 62 2.31 2.20 13.92
N VAL A 63 2.66 3.43 13.60
CA VAL A 63 2.77 4.57 14.52
C VAL A 63 1.85 5.68 14.05
N ILE A 64 1.35 6.47 14.99
CA ILE A 64 0.53 7.64 14.69
C ILE A 64 0.88 8.75 15.67
N GLY A 65 0.85 9.99 15.20
CA GLY A 65 1.08 11.17 16.03
C GLY A 65 -0.10 11.46 16.96
N THR A 66 0.16 12.26 17.97
CA THR A 66 -0.86 12.70 18.94
C THR A 66 -1.89 13.65 18.35
N ASP A 67 -1.67 14.13 17.13
CA ASP A 67 -2.52 15.06 16.38
C ASP A 67 -3.61 14.38 15.50
N ALA A 68 -3.76 13.03 15.56
CA ALA A 68 -4.63 12.28 14.66
C ALA A 68 -5.57 11.30 15.37
N GLU A 69 -6.13 11.71 16.51
CA GLU A 69 -7.07 10.88 17.28
C GLU A 69 -8.33 10.53 16.47
N ASP A 70 -8.85 11.46 15.68
CA ASP A 70 -10.01 11.22 14.81
C ASP A 70 -9.73 10.12 13.78
N TYR A 71 -8.51 10.05 13.27
CA TYR A 71 -8.13 8.98 12.35
C TYR A 71 -8.06 7.61 13.03
N VAL A 72 -7.54 7.57 14.25
CA VAL A 72 -7.55 6.35 15.08
C VAL A 72 -8.99 5.86 15.29
N ASN A 73 -9.88 6.75 15.67
CA ASN A 73 -11.29 6.45 15.92
C ASN A 73 -12.00 5.99 14.63
N TYR A 74 -11.73 6.64 13.50
CA TYR A 74 -12.24 6.22 12.19
C TYR A 74 -11.85 4.77 11.85
N MET A 75 -10.58 4.41 11.96
CA MET A 75 -10.11 3.04 11.68
C MET A 75 -10.71 2.01 12.63
N ARG A 76 -10.82 2.33 13.93
CA ARG A 76 -11.48 1.45 14.92
C ARG A 76 -12.95 1.22 14.59
N ASN A 77 -13.66 2.27 14.22
CA ASN A 77 -15.08 2.19 13.85
C ASN A 77 -15.32 1.35 12.59
N LEU A 78 -14.35 1.30 11.68
CA LEU A 78 -14.37 0.38 10.53
C LEU A 78 -14.02 -1.07 10.89
N GLY A 79 -13.52 -1.33 12.10
CA GLY A 79 -13.14 -2.67 12.56
C GLY A 79 -11.67 -3.03 12.36
N VAL A 80 -10.80 -2.08 12.01
CA VAL A 80 -9.35 -2.33 11.96
C VAL A 80 -8.82 -2.53 13.38
N LYS A 81 -8.14 -3.65 13.64
CA LYS A 81 -7.41 -3.87 14.90
C LYS A 81 -6.09 -3.09 14.86
N LEU A 82 -5.93 -2.15 15.78
CA LEU A 82 -4.78 -1.25 15.79
C LEU A 82 -3.73 -1.74 16.80
N PHE A 83 -2.54 -2.03 16.29
CA PHE A 83 -1.33 -2.32 17.06
C PHE A 83 -0.40 -1.11 16.95
N PHE A 84 -0.85 -0.01 17.54
CA PHE A 84 -0.14 1.26 17.48
C PHE A 84 0.74 1.49 18.69
N LYS A 85 1.89 2.13 18.43
CA LYS A 85 2.55 2.93 19.42
C LYS A 85 2.19 4.40 19.15
N GLY A 86 1.45 5.03 20.07
CA GLY A 86 1.27 6.49 20.07
C GLY A 86 2.63 7.15 20.31
N VAL A 87 3.03 8.03 19.43
CA VAL A 87 4.30 8.75 19.54
C VAL A 87 4.00 10.25 19.61
N PHE A 88 4.58 10.92 20.59
CA PHE A 88 4.47 12.38 20.65
C PHE A 88 5.12 13.00 19.40
N GLY A 89 4.34 13.78 18.68
CA GLY A 89 4.74 14.43 17.44
C GLY A 89 3.63 14.41 16.39
N ASP A 90 3.92 14.99 15.25
CA ASP A 90 2.98 15.09 14.13
C ASP A 90 2.86 13.77 13.36
N THR A 91 1.65 13.41 13.00
CA THR A 91 1.40 12.34 12.03
C THR A 91 2.04 12.68 10.67
N THR A 92 2.46 11.66 9.93
CA THR A 92 2.98 11.82 8.56
C THR A 92 1.99 12.59 7.70
N ARG A 93 2.47 13.49 6.86
CA ARG A 93 1.65 14.28 5.93
C ARG A 93 2.16 14.14 4.52
N SER A 94 1.24 13.91 3.59
CA SER A 94 1.48 14.01 2.15
C SER A 94 0.79 15.27 1.65
N LEU A 95 1.51 16.13 0.93
CA LEU A 95 0.98 17.39 0.39
C LEU A 95 0.98 17.26 -1.14
N PHE A 96 -0.20 17.26 -1.74
CA PHE A 96 -0.39 17.10 -3.19
C PHE A 96 -0.90 18.41 -3.77
N PHE A 97 -0.14 19.04 -4.64
CA PHE A 97 -0.55 20.25 -5.37
C PHE A 97 -0.85 19.88 -6.81
N LYS A 98 -2.05 20.19 -7.28
CA LYS A 98 -2.57 19.81 -8.60
C LYS A 98 -2.99 21.04 -9.40
N ALA A 99 -2.54 21.15 -10.66
CA ALA A 99 -2.94 22.16 -11.62
C ALA A 99 -2.90 21.60 -13.05
N ASN A 100 -3.97 21.77 -13.83
CA ASN A 100 -4.00 21.46 -15.26
C ASN A 100 -3.47 20.05 -15.60
N GLY A 101 -3.87 19.02 -14.85
CA GLY A 101 -3.44 17.63 -15.03
C GLY A 101 -1.99 17.32 -14.60
N LYS A 102 -1.28 18.30 -14.04
CA LYS A 102 0.05 18.13 -13.44
C LYS A 102 -0.06 18.07 -11.93
N SER A 103 0.87 17.39 -11.27
CA SER A 103 0.96 17.37 -9.80
C SER A 103 2.41 17.42 -9.33
N ILE A 104 2.59 18.01 -8.15
CA ILE A 104 3.82 17.93 -7.36
C ILE A 104 3.46 17.49 -5.96
N SER A 105 4.32 16.69 -5.33
CA SER A 105 4.05 16.13 -4.00
C SER A 105 5.21 16.38 -3.06
N PHE A 106 4.89 16.68 -1.80
CA PHE A 106 5.85 16.77 -0.71
C PHE A 106 5.45 15.83 0.41
N PHE A 107 6.43 15.19 1.04
CA PHE A 107 6.20 14.22 2.10
C PHE A 107 6.92 14.66 3.38
N TYR A 108 6.13 14.94 4.41
CA TYR A 108 6.60 15.14 5.77
C TYR A 108 6.51 13.81 6.53
N ARG A 109 7.64 13.28 6.95
CA ARG A 109 7.71 11.95 7.57
C ARG A 109 7.00 11.87 8.93
N GLY A 110 7.04 12.95 9.71
CA GLY A 110 6.50 12.93 11.06
C GLY A 110 7.00 11.73 11.88
N VAL A 111 6.09 11.15 12.64
CA VAL A 111 6.40 10.02 13.54
C VAL A 111 6.69 8.70 12.82
N THR A 112 6.43 8.57 11.51
CA THR A 112 6.68 7.28 10.81
C THR A 112 8.16 6.91 10.71
N SER A 113 9.08 7.86 10.96
CA SER A 113 10.49 7.56 11.13
C SER A 113 10.76 6.55 12.26
N CYS A 114 9.91 6.52 13.28
CA CYS A 114 10.02 5.61 14.42
C CYS A 114 9.67 4.15 14.10
N LEU A 115 8.97 3.89 12.97
CA LEU A 115 8.56 2.53 12.59
C LEU A 115 9.74 1.54 12.52
N ASN A 116 10.90 1.99 12.04
CA ASN A 116 12.07 1.13 11.92
C ASN A 116 12.60 0.60 13.27
N ASP A 117 12.32 1.30 14.36
CA ASP A 117 12.90 1.01 15.67
C ASP A 117 11.90 0.29 16.60
N LEU A 118 10.70 -0.02 16.09
CA LEU A 118 9.71 -0.77 16.85
C LEU A 118 10.09 -2.24 17.00
N GLU A 119 9.77 -2.78 18.18
CA GLU A 119 9.81 -4.21 18.39
C GLU A 119 8.50 -4.85 17.90
N VAL A 120 8.63 -6.06 17.38
CA VAL A 120 7.53 -6.84 16.82
C VAL A 120 7.31 -8.05 17.73
N ASP A 121 6.08 -8.23 18.15
CA ASP A 121 5.66 -9.43 18.86
C ASP A 121 5.49 -10.59 17.87
N GLU A 122 6.25 -11.65 18.06
CA GLU A 122 6.18 -12.85 17.22
C GLU A 122 4.80 -13.51 17.29
N GLU A 123 4.15 -13.51 18.45
CA GLU A 123 2.81 -14.08 18.63
C GLU A 123 1.79 -13.37 17.71
N LEU A 124 1.93 -12.06 17.49
CA LEU A 124 1.06 -11.32 16.58
C LEU A 124 1.19 -11.82 15.14
N ILE A 125 2.41 -12.12 14.70
CA ILE A 125 2.66 -12.71 13.36
C ILE A 125 2.12 -14.13 13.29
N GLU A 126 2.36 -14.95 14.31
CA GLU A 126 1.89 -16.33 14.38
C GLU A 126 0.36 -16.43 14.32
N ASN A 127 -0.35 -15.49 14.92
CA ASN A 127 -1.82 -15.41 14.91
C ASN A 127 -2.41 -14.81 13.64
N SER A 128 -1.61 -14.57 12.60
CA SER A 128 -2.05 -14.01 11.31
C SER A 128 -1.89 -15.02 10.17
N LYS A 129 -2.81 -15.05 9.20
CA LYS A 129 -2.73 -15.92 8.01
C LYS A 129 -1.78 -15.34 6.95
N CYS A 130 -1.88 -14.03 6.73
CA CYS A 130 -1.08 -13.28 5.76
C CYS A 130 -0.44 -12.08 6.43
N ILE A 131 0.79 -11.81 6.05
CA ILE A 131 1.53 -10.60 6.46
C ILE A 131 1.74 -9.73 5.23
N TYR A 132 1.37 -8.47 5.33
CA TYR A 132 1.65 -7.48 4.29
C TYR A 132 2.56 -6.39 4.82
N MET A 133 3.68 -6.18 4.13
CA MET A 133 4.63 -5.12 4.43
C MET A 133 4.49 -4.01 3.39
N ALA A 134 4.10 -2.82 3.85
CA ALA A 134 3.96 -1.63 3.03
C ALA A 134 5.15 -0.69 3.18
N ARG A 135 5.56 -0.05 2.08
CA ARG A 135 6.62 0.94 2.02
C ARG A 135 7.99 0.35 2.40
N THR A 136 8.99 1.21 2.63
CA THR A 136 10.37 0.79 2.88
C THR A 136 10.80 1.18 4.29
N TYR A 137 10.66 0.24 5.23
CA TYR A 137 11.11 0.31 6.61
C TYR A 137 12.02 -0.90 6.88
N LEU A 138 13.23 -0.90 6.28
CA LEU A 138 14.06 -2.10 6.16
C LEU A 138 14.40 -2.77 7.49
N LYS A 139 14.65 -2.00 8.57
CA LYS A 139 14.96 -2.59 9.88
C LYS A 139 13.76 -3.36 10.43
N LEU A 140 12.56 -2.74 10.41
CA LEU A 140 11.32 -3.38 10.83
C LEU A 140 11.02 -4.60 9.96
N GLN A 141 11.05 -4.44 8.65
CA GLN A 141 10.70 -5.47 7.68
C GLN A 141 11.64 -6.68 7.74
N LYS A 142 12.92 -6.44 8.02
CA LYS A 142 13.89 -7.51 8.27
C LYS A 142 13.56 -8.30 9.56
N LYS A 143 13.08 -7.64 10.62
CA LYS A 143 12.59 -8.31 11.84
C LYS A 143 11.34 -9.14 11.51
N VAL A 144 10.33 -8.52 10.88
CA VAL A 144 9.07 -9.17 10.48
C VAL A 144 9.34 -10.40 9.60
N SER A 145 10.15 -10.26 8.56
CA SER A 145 10.43 -11.36 7.62
C SER A 145 11.09 -12.58 8.28
N LYS A 146 11.83 -12.42 9.39
CA LYS A 146 12.41 -13.52 10.14
C LYS A 146 11.36 -14.39 10.82
N PHE A 147 10.25 -13.80 11.27
CA PHE A 147 9.17 -14.49 11.98
C PHE A 147 8.12 -15.08 11.02
N CYS A 148 8.08 -14.67 9.74
CA CYS A 148 7.12 -15.13 8.75
C CYS A 148 7.46 -16.54 8.22
N ARG A 149 7.56 -17.54 9.13
CA ARG A 149 7.71 -18.94 8.74
C ARG A 149 6.32 -19.53 8.49
N ASN A 150 6.11 -20.17 7.32
CA ASN A 150 4.84 -20.78 6.95
C ASN A 150 3.64 -19.81 6.92
N LYS A 151 3.88 -18.54 6.62
CA LYS A 151 2.87 -17.49 6.42
C LYS A 151 3.03 -16.90 5.04
N LEU A 152 1.93 -16.56 4.41
CA LEU A 152 1.97 -15.77 3.18
C LEU A 152 2.53 -14.39 3.48
N LEU A 153 3.67 -14.06 2.89
CA LEU A 153 4.33 -12.78 3.04
C LEU A 153 4.29 -11.99 1.73
N VAL A 154 3.51 -10.92 1.73
CA VAL A 154 3.36 -9.99 0.60
C VAL A 154 4.11 -8.70 0.91
N TYR A 155 4.89 -8.20 -0.04
CA TYR A 155 5.66 -6.97 0.13
C TYR A 155 5.42 -5.99 -1.01
N ASN A 156 5.15 -4.73 -0.65
CA ASN A 156 5.18 -3.59 -1.57
C ASN A 156 6.14 -2.53 -1.01
N PRO A 157 7.34 -2.37 -1.57
CA PRO A 157 8.33 -1.43 -1.07
C PRO A 157 7.94 0.04 -1.29
N GLY A 158 7.13 0.34 -2.31
CA GLY A 158 6.61 1.66 -2.58
C GLY A 158 7.69 2.71 -2.85
N TYR A 159 7.30 3.97 -2.68
CA TYR A 159 8.15 5.14 -2.95
C TYR A 159 9.54 5.09 -2.28
N GLY A 160 9.70 4.34 -1.21
CA GLY A 160 10.96 4.30 -0.47
C GLY A 160 12.16 3.80 -1.29
N VAL A 161 11.94 3.00 -2.34
CA VAL A 161 13.00 2.52 -3.22
C VAL A 161 13.73 3.62 -3.97
N PHE A 162 13.05 4.75 -4.25
CA PHE A 162 13.68 5.90 -4.93
C PHE A 162 14.76 6.60 -4.09
N LYS A 163 14.90 6.23 -2.81
CA LYS A 163 15.97 6.71 -1.92
C LYS A 163 17.21 5.83 -1.95
N PHE A 164 17.20 4.77 -2.72
CA PHE A 164 18.35 3.91 -2.89
C PHE A 164 19.26 4.48 -3.97
N ASP A 165 20.50 4.78 -3.62
CA ASP A 165 21.60 5.00 -4.56
C ASP A 165 22.24 3.66 -4.97
N LYS A 166 22.17 2.67 -4.07
CA LYS A 166 22.50 1.27 -4.25
C LYS A 166 21.48 0.44 -3.49
N ILE A 167 21.07 -0.70 -4.04
CA ILE A 167 20.12 -1.58 -3.37
C ILE A 167 20.75 -2.13 -2.09
N PRO A 168 20.16 -1.87 -0.90
CA PRO A 168 20.71 -2.35 0.36
C PRO A 168 20.66 -3.87 0.49
N ASP A 169 21.65 -4.48 1.15
CA ASP A 169 21.69 -5.93 1.40
C ASP A 169 20.49 -6.41 2.22
N ASP A 170 19.98 -5.56 3.11
CA ASP A 170 18.76 -5.84 3.89
C ASP A 170 17.53 -6.01 2.99
N PHE A 171 17.42 -5.28 1.87
CA PHE A 171 16.36 -5.46 0.90
C PHE A 171 16.37 -6.89 0.31
N TYR A 172 17.54 -7.37 -0.14
CA TYR A 172 17.68 -8.75 -0.62
C TYR A 172 17.43 -9.79 0.49
N THR A 173 17.84 -9.49 1.72
CA THR A 173 17.59 -10.37 2.88
C THR A 173 16.09 -10.53 3.14
N ILE A 174 15.31 -9.45 3.01
CA ILE A 174 13.86 -9.46 3.12
C ILE A 174 13.25 -10.26 1.98
N LEU A 175 13.66 -9.99 0.73
CA LEU A 175 13.12 -10.66 -0.47
C LEU A 175 13.22 -12.17 -0.40
N LYS A 176 14.28 -12.74 0.18
CA LYS A 176 14.45 -14.21 0.35
C LYS A 176 13.33 -14.86 1.19
N ARG A 177 12.50 -14.08 1.86
CA ARG A 177 11.38 -14.55 2.68
C ARG A 177 10.02 -14.16 2.11
N VAL A 178 9.99 -13.27 1.13
CA VAL A 178 8.77 -12.77 0.49
C VAL A 178 8.26 -13.78 -0.53
N ASP A 179 6.98 -14.09 -0.47
CA ASP A 179 6.32 -14.96 -1.45
C ASP A 179 5.84 -14.16 -2.67
N ILE A 180 5.29 -12.97 -2.43
CA ILE A 180 4.73 -12.12 -3.47
C ILE A 180 5.29 -10.70 -3.33
N LEU A 181 5.98 -10.22 -4.38
CA LEU A 181 6.48 -8.85 -4.47
C LEU A 181 5.61 -8.04 -5.42
N ILE A 182 5.04 -6.95 -4.93
CA ILE A 182 4.21 -6.03 -5.71
C ILE A 182 4.94 -4.69 -5.83
N MET A 183 5.08 -4.18 -7.04
CA MET A 183 5.69 -2.87 -7.31
C MET A 183 4.96 -2.19 -8.46
N ASN A 184 5.07 -0.86 -8.56
CA ASN A 184 4.71 -0.20 -9.80
C ASN A 184 5.88 -0.17 -10.79
N LYS A 185 5.59 0.12 -12.06
CA LYS A 185 6.60 0.12 -13.13
C LYS A 185 7.72 1.13 -12.87
N HIS A 186 7.43 2.29 -12.27
CA HIS A 186 8.45 3.30 -11.97
C HIS A 186 9.41 2.83 -10.87
N GLU A 187 8.89 2.13 -9.86
CA GLU A 187 9.69 1.53 -8.79
C GLU A 187 10.60 0.44 -9.35
N LEU A 188 10.06 -0.44 -10.22
CA LEU A 188 10.85 -1.45 -10.91
C LEU A 188 11.93 -0.81 -11.79
N ASP A 189 11.58 0.17 -12.62
CA ASP A 189 12.54 0.85 -13.52
C ASP A 189 13.69 1.50 -12.74
N HIS A 190 13.40 2.04 -11.55
CA HIS A 190 14.44 2.60 -10.70
C HIS A 190 15.36 1.50 -10.15
N LEU A 191 14.80 0.41 -9.64
CA LEU A 191 15.59 -0.72 -9.13
C LEU A 191 16.40 -1.40 -10.23
N GLU A 192 15.86 -1.54 -11.46
CA GLU A 192 16.58 -2.09 -12.61
C GLU A 192 17.82 -1.25 -12.99
N LYS A 193 17.73 0.07 -12.91
CA LYS A 193 18.88 0.96 -13.09
C LYS A 193 19.97 0.74 -12.03
N LEU A 194 19.60 0.25 -10.86
CA LEU A 194 20.53 -0.13 -9.78
C LEU A 194 20.99 -1.60 -9.86
N GLY A 195 20.65 -2.31 -10.95
CA GLY A 195 21.06 -3.70 -11.18
C GLY A 195 20.09 -4.77 -10.68
N PHE A 196 18.89 -4.40 -10.21
CA PHE A 196 17.84 -5.37 -9.87
C PHE A 196 17.35 -6.11 -11.13
N LYS A 197 17.09 -7.39 -10.98
CA LYS A 197 16.48 -8.20 -12.05
C LYS A 197 15.37 -9.05 -11.46
N LEU A 198 14.21 -9.08 -12.09
CA LEU A 198 13.14 -10.02 -11.73
C LEU A 198 13.65 -11.45 -11.94
N ASN A 199 13.87 -12.16 -10.86
CA ASN A 199 14.44 -13.50 -10.87
C ASN A 199 13.90 -14.30 -9.69
N SER A 200 13.43 -15.51 -9.93
CA SER A 200 12.92 -16.43 -8.90
C SER A 200 13.95 -16.80 -7.82
N ASN A 201 15.26 -16.63 -8.11
CA ASN A 201 16.32 -16.86 -7.12
C ASN A 201 16.38 -15.77 -6.03
N LEU A 202 15.62 -14.67 -6.18
CA LEU A 202 15.56 -13.60 -5.19
C LEU A 202 14.70 -13.96 -3.96
N GLY A 203 13.83 -14.94 -4.08
CA GLY A 203 12.88 -15.35 -3.04
C GLY A 203 11.45 -15.36 -3.53
N PRO A 204 10.88 -14.23 -4.03
CA PRO A 204 9.49 -14.19 -4.44
C PRO A 204 9.19 -15.19 -5.56
N GLU A 205 8.12 -15.96 -5.36
CA GLU A 205 7.59 -16.85 -6.40
C GLU A 205 6.72 -16.10 -7.42
N VAL A 206 6.16 -14.97 -6.99
CA VAL A 206 5.28 -14.12 -7.81
C VAL A 206 5.75 -12.66 -7.73
N PHE A 207 5.85 -12.03 -8.90
CA PHE A 207 6.06 -10.59 -9.02
C PHE A 207 4.84 -10.00 -9.74
N ILE A 208 4.25 -8.94 -9.17
CA ILE A 208 3.15 -8.21 -9.76
C ILE A 208 3.61 -6.77 -9.99
N ILE A 209 3.66 -6.36 -11.25
CA ILE A 209 4.12 -5.02 -11.64
C ILE A 209 2.94 -4.22 -12.16
N THR A 210 2.44 -3.28 -11.35
CA THR A 210 1.31 -2.43 -11.75
C THR A 210 1.75 -1.34 -12.73
N ILE A 211 0.92 -1.07 -13.75
CA ILE A 211 1.22 -0.15 -14.88
C ILE A 211 0.08 0.87 -15.05
N GLY A 212 -0.54 1.26 -13.97
CA GLY A 212 -1.64 2.22 -13.96
C GLY A 212 -2.80 1.78 -14.85
N SER A 213 -3.25 2.64 -15.76
CA SER A 213 -4.39 2.35 -16.66
C SER A 213 -4.19 1.17 -17.61
N LYS A 214 -2.97 0.65 -17.73
CA LYS A 214 -2.67 -0.54 -18.53
C LYS A 214 -2.83 -1.85 -17.73
N GLY A 215 -3.14 -1.77 -16.43
CA GLY A 215 -3.27 -2.92 -15.55
C GLY A 215 -1.95 -3.33 -14.90
N CYS A 216 -1.58 -4.60 -15.02
CA CYS A 216 -0.35 -5.12 -14.42
C CYS A 216 0.23 -6.30 -15.20
N ASP A 217 1.55 -6.48 -15.08
CA ASP A 217 2.26 -7.68 -15.52
C ASP A 217 2.47 -8.58 -14.32
N VAL A 218 2.12 -9.84 -14.47
CA VAL A 218 2.33 -10.90 -13.46
C VAL A 218 3.40 -11.85 -13.96
N TYR A 219 4.42 -12.04 -13.16
CA TYR A 219 5.50 -13.00 -13.41
C TYR A 219 5.43 -14.07 -12.33
N SER A 220 5.35 -15.32 -12.73
CA SER A 220 5.46 -16.49 -11.87
C SER A 220 6.49 -17.47 -12.45
N LYS A 221 6.84 -18.54 -11.73
CA LYS A 221 7.83 -19.54 -12.20
C LYS A 221 7.53 -20.08 -13.60
N GLN A 222 6.29 -20.10 -14.04
CA GLN A 222 5.83 -20.76 -15.26
C GLN A 222 5.26 -19.82 -16.31
N THR A 223 4.96 -18.57 -15.94
CA THR A 223 4.14 -17.71 -16.81
C THR A 223 4.46 -16.23 -16.60
N GLN A 224 4.45 -15.51 -17.71
CA GLN A 224 4.36 -14.05 -17.72
C GLN A 224 3.07 -13.66 -18.46
N ILE A 225 2.20 -12.91 -17.79
CA ILE A 225 0.92 -12.49 -18.38
C ILE A 225 0.61 -11.05 -18.02
N ARG A 226 0.04 -10.31 -18.96
CA ARG A 226 -0.54 -9.00 -18.72
C ARG A 226 -2.03 -9.12 -18.43
N ILE A 227 -2.46 -8.52 -17.34
CA ILE A 227 -3.86 -8.42 -16.92
C ILE A 227 -4.29 -6.95 -17.06
N PRO A 228 -5.29 -6.62 -17.90
CA PRO A 228 -5.72 -5.24 -18.11
C PRO A 228 -6.36 -4.64 -16.86
N ALA A 229 -6.29 -3.31 -16.73
CA ALA A 229 -7.04 -2.58 -15.72
C ALA A 229 -8.53 -2.58 -16.04
N TYR A 230 -9.36 -2.49 -15.01
CA TYR A 230 -10.77 -2.16 -15.21
C TYR A 230 -10.90 -0.69 -15.63
N GLN A 231 -11.58 -0.45 -16.75
CA GLN A 231 -11.74 0.90 -17.29
C GLN A 231 -12.83 1.65 -16.53
N THR A 232 -12.49 2.81 -15.99
CA THR A 232 -13.40 3.68 -15.24
C THR A 232 -13.05 5.15 -15.40
N LYS A 233 -13.93 6.05 -14.94
CA LYS A 233 -13.65 7.49 -14.92
C LYS A 233 -12.69 7.82 -13.78
N VAL A 234 -11.46 8.15 -14.13
CA VAL A 234 -10.43 8.50 -13.15
C VAL A 234 -10.56 9.96 -12.72
N VAL A 235 -10.67 10.19 -11.43
CA VAL A 235 -10.65 11.50 -10.77
C VAL A 235 -9.31 11.72 -10.06
N ASP A 236 -8.81 10.71 -9.35
CA ASP A 236 -7.54 10.75 -8.62
C ASP A 236 -6.92 9.35 -8.57
N THR A 237 -5.62 9.24 -8.81
CA THR A 237 -4.91 7.97 -8.81
C THR A 237 -4.25 7.65 -7.45
N SER A 238 -4.37 8.54 -6.46
CA SER A 238 -3.83 8.33 -5.12
C SER A 238 -4.50 7.13 -4.45
N GLY A 239 -3.70 6.26 -3.81
CA GLY A 239 -4.19 5.06 -3.14
C GLY A 239 -4.63 3.90 -4.07
N ALA A 240 -4.57 4.06 -5.41
CA ALA A 240 -4.92 2.99 -6.34
C ALA A 240 -4.07 1.71 -6.12
N GLY A 241 -2.77 1.88 -5.87
CA GLY A 241 -1.85 0.76 -5.58
C GLY A 241 -2.20 0.07 -4.27
N ASP A 242 -2.54 0.82 -3.22
CA ASP A 242 -2.91 0.26 -1.92
C ASP A 242 -4.23 -0.50 -2.00
N ALA A 243 -5.20 0.04 -2.74
CA ALA A 243 -6.48 -0.62 -3.00
C ALA A 243 -6.31 -1.88 -3.86
N PHE A 244 -5.44 -1.84 -4.88
CA PHE A 244 -5.06 -3.03 -5.64
C PHE A 244 -4.51 -4.11 -4.71
N ASN A 245 -3.55 -3.76 -3.84
CA ASN A 245 -2.94 -4.69 -2.90
C ASN A 245 -3.99 -5.30 -1.95
N ALA A 246 -4.87 -4.47 -1.39
CA ALA A 246 -5.95 -4.92 -0.51
C ALA A 246 -6.92 -5.87 -1.21
N GLY A 247 -7.38 -5.51 -2.42
CA GLY A 247 -8.30 -6.33 -3.21
C GLY A 247 -7.68 -7.66 -3.63
N PHE A 248 -6.43 -7.62 -4.11
CA PHE A 248 -5.65 -8.80 -4.47
C PHE A 248 -5.49 -9.75 -3.28
N ILE A 249 -4.98 -9.25 -2.15
CA ILE A 249 -4.76 -10.06 -0.94
C ILE A 249 -6.09 -10.64 -0.44
N THR A 250 -7.16 -9.82 -0.45
CA THR A 250 -8.48 -10.28 -0.02
C THR A 250 -8.99 -11.44 -0.88
N ALA A 251 -8.92 -11.31 -2.20
CA ALA A 251 -9.34 -12.34 -3.13
C ALA A 251 -8.49 -13.62 -2.98
N TYR A 252 -7.17 -13.47 -2.89
CA TYR A 252 -6.24 -14.58 -2.72
C TYR A 252 -6.52 -15.36 -1.41
N LEU A 253 -6.76 -14.66 -0.30
CA LEU A 253 -7.13 -15.28 0.98
C LEU A 253 -8.53 -15.92 0.98
N LYS A 254 -9.42 -15.46 0.10
CA LYS A 254 -10.73 -16.07 -0.13
C LYS A 254 -10.68 -17.28 -1.09
N GLY A 255 -9.47 -17.67 -1.56
CA GLY A 255 -9.26 -18.86 -2.37
C GLY A 255 -9.40 -18.67 -3.88
N PHE A 256 -9.41 -17.43 -4.37
CA PHE A 256 -9.33 -17.17 -5.81
C PHE A 256 -7.94 -17.53 -6.34
N GLU A 257 -7.89 -18.06 -7.55
CA GLU A 257 -6.64 -18.31 -8.25
C GLU A 257 -5.84 -17.00 -8.49
N LEU A 258 -4.52 -17.09 -8.61
CA LEU A 258 -3.62 -15.94 -8.72
C LEU A 258 -4.11 -14.87 -9.70
N TYR A 259 -4.45 -15.28 -10.92
CA TYR A 259 -4.83 -14.33 -11.98
C TYR A 259 -6.22 -13.71 -11.76
N GLU A 260 -7.13 -14.43 -11.14
CA GLU A 260 -8.44 -13.91 -10.73
C GLU A 260 -8.28 -12.92 -9.58
N ALA A 261 -7.45 -13.24 -8.58
CA ALA A 261 -7.15 -12.33 -7.48
C ALA A 261 -6.54 -11.03 -7.99
N VAL A 262 -5.64 -11.08 -8.98
CA VAL A 262 -5.06 -9.88 -9.62
C VAL A 262 -6.13 -9.05 -10.36
N LYS A 263 -7.06 -9.68 -11.08
CA LYS A 263 -8.18 -8.97 -11.71
C LYS A 263 -9.04 -8.27 -10.65
N ILE A 264 -9.33 -8.95 -9.55
CA ILE A 264 -10.08 -8.37 -8.43
C ILE A 264 -9.31 -7.20 -7.80
N GLY A 265 -7.98 -7.26 -7.71
CA GLY A 265 -7.13 -6.13 -7.34
C GLY A 265 -7.32 -4.91 -8.27
N ASN A 266 -7.31 -5.13 -9.60
CA ASN A 266 -7.57 -4.08 -10.58
C ASN A 266 -8.99 -3.48 -10.45
N VAL A 267 -10.00 -4.32 -10.21
CA VAL A 267 -11.38 -3.88 -9.95
C VAL A 267 -11.46 -3.06 -8.67
N THR A 268 -10.79 -3.49 -7.60
CA THR A 268 -10.77 -2.74 -6.32
C THR A 268 -10.16 -1.36 -6.50
N ALA A 269 -9.01 -1.27 -7.18
CA ALA A 269 -8.38 0.00 -7.50
C ALA A 269 -9.28 0.93 -8.30
N SER A 270 -10.12 0.38 -9.22
CA SER A 270 -11.03 1.18 -10.04
C SER A 270 -12.07 1.95 -9.25
N PHE A 271 -12.48 1.46 -8.08
CA PHE A 271 -13.39 2.21 -7.19
C PHE A 271 -12.71 3.41 -6.55
N ILE A 272 -11.48 3.22 -6.07
CA ILE A 272 -10.75 4.29 -5.36
C ILE A 272 -10.46 5.47 -6.28
N VAL A 273 -10.07 5.21 -7.51
CA VAL A 273 -9.70 6.29 -8.45
C VAL A 273 -10.88 7.15 -8.93
N GLU A 274 -12.12 6.78 -8.64
CA GLU A 274 -13.35 7.51 -9.01
C GLU A 274 -13.61 8.75 -8.13
N LYS A 275 -12.90 8.90 -7.00
CA LYS A 275 -13.04 10.05 -6.07
C LYS A 275 -11.69 10.52 -5.55
N TRP A 276 -11.66 11.72 -4.99
CA TRP A 276 -10.50 12.21 -4.24
C TRP A 276 -10.39 11.50 -2.90
N GLY A 277 -9.14 11.20 -2.52
CA GLY A 277 -8.80 10.59 -1.24
C GLY A 277 -8.85 9.07 -1.26
N CYS A 278 -7.84 8.46 -0.64
CA CYS A 278 -7.57 7.02 -0.72
C CYS A 278 -8.62 6.15 -0.01
N GLN A 279 -9.43 6.73 0.88
CA GLN A 279 -10.39 6.01 1.74
C GLN A 279 -11.83 6.57 1.63
N THR A 280 -12.15 7.30 0.57
CA THR A 280 -13.45 7.98 0.40
C THR A 280 -14.47 7.19 -0.41
N ASN A 281 -14.03 6.26 -1.24
CA ASN A 281 -14.88 5.43 -2.11
C ASN A 281 -14.62 3.95 -1.90
N LEU A 282 -14.72 3.51 -0.66
CA LEU A 282 -14.46 2.12 -0.27
C LEU A 282 -15.54 1.19 -0.85
N PRO A 283 -15.16 0.22 -1.70
CA PRO A 283 -16.12 -0.75 -2.24
C PRO A 283 -16.43 -1.85 -1.20
N THR A 284 -17.66 -2.36 -1.22
CA THR A 284 -17.98 -3.63 -0.56
C THR A 284 -17.50 -4.81 -1.41
N TRP A 285 -17.37 -5.99 -0.78
CA TRP A 285 -17.01 -7.21 -1.51
C TRP A 285 -18.00 -7.53 -2.63
N ASP A 286 -19.30 -7.39 -2.37
CA ASP A 286 -20.35 -7.67 -3.36
C ASP A 286 -20.26 -6.71 -4.57
N ALA A 287 -20.00 -5.42 -4.32
CA ALA A 287 -19.79 -4.43 -5.39
C ALA A 287 -18.57 -4.77 -6.26
N ILE A 288 -17.49 -5.27 -5.63
CA ILE A 288 -16.30 -5.74 -6.38
C ILE A 288 -16.66 -6.94 -7.24
N ILE A 289 -17.33 -7.96 -6.69
CA ILE A 289 -17.70 -9.16 -7.45
C ILE A 289 -18.66 -8.84 -8.58
N GLU A 290 -19.61 -7.92 -8.37
CA GLU A 290 -20.50 -7.46 -9.43
C GLU A 290 -19.72 -6.80 -10.57
N ARG A 291 -18.76 -5.90 -10.24
CA ARG A 291 -17.91 -5.22 -11.25
C ARG A 291 -16.94 -6.21 -11.93
N TYR A 292 -16.40 -7.16 -11.18
CA TYR A 292 -15.51 -8.20 -11.70
C TYR A 292 -16.21 -9.10 -12.75
N LYS A 293 -17.49 -9.46 -12.54
CA LYS A 293 -18.25 -10.24 -13.52
C LYS A 293 -18.48 -9.53 -14.86
N ARG A 294 -18.25 -8.23 -14.91
CA ARG A 294 -18.38 -7.41 -16.14
C ARG A 294 -17.02 -7.19 -16.85
N MET A 295 -15.93 -7.72 -16.29
CA MET A 295 -14.58 -7.64 -16.84
C MET A 295 -14.32 -8.73 -17.89
#